data_9637f1c5a609df30410b56010e4ffaf0
#
_entry.id   9637f1c5a609df30410b56010e4ffaf0
#
_cell.length_a   1.000
_cell.length_b   1.000
_cell.length_c   1.000
_cell.angle_alpha   90.00
_cell.angle_beta   90.00
_cell.angle_gamma   90.00
#
_symmetry.space_group_name_H-M   'P 1'
#
loop_
_entity.id
_entity.type
_entity.pdbx_description
1 polymer ?
#
loop_
_entity_poly.entity_id
_entity_poly.type
_entity_poly.pdbx_seq_one_letter_code
_entity_poly.pdbx_strand_id
1 'polypeptide(L)'
;MELRAIKTGKLIIFGRECDMEKKTALIIGASRGLGFALVQEYLARGWQVVATVREKSGSALHELAERSSGDLEVERLDITDTNQMLILKRRLQNRRFDLLFVNAGVANDRYETIGEVATEEFIRVMVTNALSPMRVVENFELNVVANGTIGVMSSGQGSVADNEKGGFEVYRASKAALNTLMRSFAARHSQDKRSLLLIAPGWVKTEMGGPDARYSIEESIPRVVDTITAQANTSGLQYLDQFGKVVRW
;
A
#
# COMPACT_ATOMS: atom_id res chain seq x y z
N MET A 1 23.30 -9.03 33.80
CA MET A 1 23.42 -8.37 32.47
C MET A 1 22.22 -7.46 32.34
N GLU A 2 22.35 -6.20 32.75
CA GLU A 2 21.23 -5.25 32.86
C GLU A 2 20.92 -4.62 31.48
N LEU A 3 19.70 -4.84 31.01
CA LEU A 3 19.09 -4.11 29.91
C LEU A 3 18.54 -2.79 30.46
N ARG A 4 19.18 -1.68 30.21
CA ARG A 4 18.65 -0.34 30.55
C ARG A 4 17.95 0.30 29.34
N ALA A 5 16.80 0.80 29.68
CA ALA A 5 15.75 1.45 28.91
C ALA A 5 16.12 2.25 27.65
N ILE A 6 15.34 2.03 26.61
CA ILE A 6 15.29 2.82 25.38
C ILE A 6 14.62 4.17 25.66
N LYS A 7 15.37 5.26 25.57
CA LYS A 7 14.85 6.60 25.26
C LYS A 7 15.57 7.06 24.01
N THR A 8 14.79 7.42 22.98
CA THR A 8 15.26 8.01 21.71
C THR A 8 16.17 7.13 20.86
N GLY A 9 15.59 6.09 20.15
CA GLY A 9 16.18 5.54 18.91
C GLY A 9 17.63 5.02 18.92
N LYS A 10 18.26 4.89 20.06
CA LYS A 10 19.65 4.48 20.20
C LYS A 10 19.78 3.28 21.13
N LEU A 11 20.40 2.22 20.64
CA LEU A 11 20.77 1.04 21.42
C LEU A 11 22.22 1.19 21.85
N ILE A 12 22.49 1.13 23.15
CA ILE A 12 23.87 1.16 23.65
C ILE A 12 24.35 -0.27 23.84
N ILE A 13 25.27 -0.73 22.99
CA ILE A 13 25.97 -2.01 23.14
C ILE A 13 27.43 -1.71 23.39
N PHE A 14 27.96 -2.18 24.52
CA PHE A 14 29.36 -1.97 24.96
C PHE A 14 29.82 -0.48 24.96
N GLY A 15 28.92 0.44 25.38
CA GLY A 15 29.29 1.87 25.48
C GLY A 15 29.39 2.62 24.15
N ARG A 16 29.00 2.02 23.02
CA ARG A 16 28.87 2.69 21.73
C ARG A 16 27.40 2.89 21.40
N GLU A 17 27.04 4.12 21.06
CA GLU A 17 25.74 4.42 20.45
C GLU A 17 25.73 3.80 19.05
N CYS A 18 24.84 2.84 18.83
CA CYS A 18 24.56 2.30 17.51
C CYS A 18 23.27 2.97 17.03
N ASP A 19 23.35 3.83 16.02
CA ASP A 19 22.16 4.31 15.32
C ASP A 19 21.46 3.10 14.70
N MET A 20 20.26 2.79 15.17
CA MET A 20 19.45 1.78 14.50
C MET A 20 19.07 2.34 13.12
N GLU A 21 19.43 1.60 12.08
CA GLU A 21 19.07 1.94 10.71
C GLU A 21 17.54 2.10 10.63
N LYS A 22 17.08 3.28 10.18
CA LYS A 22 15.64 3.53 10.04
C LYS A 22 15.06 2.58 9.01
N LYS A 23 13.90 2.01 9.33
CA LYS A 23 13.14 1.23 8.36
C LYS A 23 12.69 2.11 7.20
N THR A 24 12.58 1.50 6.02
CA THR A 24 12.27 2.20 4.77
C THR A 24 11.02 1.65 4.10
N ALA A 25 10.16 2.54 3.58
CA ALA A 25 8.96 2.17 2.86
C ALA A 25 8.91 2.80 1.46
N LEU A 26 8.45 2.03 0.48
CA LEU A 26 8.05 2.53 -0.84
C LEU A 26 6.52 2.50 -0.92
N ILE A 27 5.88 3.67 -0.95
CA ILE A 27 4.42 3.82 -0.98
C ILE A 27 3.98 4.36 -2.33
N ILE A 28 3.24 3.56 -3.09
CA ILE A 28 2.79 3.89 -4.43
C ILE A 28 1.37 4.45 -4.40
N GLY A 29 1.18 5.70 -4.87
CA GLY A 29 -0.11 6.36 -4.92
C GLY A 29 -0.46 7.09 -3.63
N ALA A 30 0.32 8.13 -3.30
CA ALA A 30 0.25 8.85 -2.03
C ALA A 30 -0.15 10.34 -2.15
N SER A 31 -0.72 10.75 -3.28
CA SER A 31 -1.06 12.17 -3.50
C SER A 31 -2.17 12.68 -2.58
N ARG A 32 -3.07 11.82 -2.10
CA ARG A 32 -4.21 12.16 -1.24
C ARG A 32 -4.79 10.95 -0.51
N GLY A 33 -5.77 11.21 0.35
CA GLY A 33 -6.58 10.19 1.02
C GLY A 33 -5.75 9.19 1.82
N LEU A 34 -6.07 7.90 1.70
CA LEU A 34 -5.40 6.85 2.47
C LEU A 34 -3.90 6.77 2.20
N GLY A 35 -3.46 6.97 0.95
CA GLY A 35 -2.05 6.91 0.60
C GLY A 35 -1.23 8.02 1.24
N PHE A 36 -1.75 9.24 1.24
CA PHE A 36 -1.13 10.37 1.93
C PHE A 36 -1.05 10.12 3.44
N ALA A 37 -2.14 9.66 4.04
CA ALA A 37 -2.18 9.34 5.47
C ALA A 37 -1.25 8.18 5.86
N LEU A 38 -1.08 7.16 4.99
CA LEU A 38 -0.06 6.11 5.20
C LEU A 38 1.34 6.70 5.29
N VAL A 39 1.70 7.64 4.39
CA VAL A 39 3.01 8.31 4.45
C VAL A 39 3.17 9.05 5.77
N GLN A 40 2.17 9.86 6.16
CA GLN A 40 2.22 10.58 7.43
C GLN A 40 2.41 9.64 8.63
N GLU A 41 1.68 8.53 8.67
CA GLU A 41 1.75 7.55 9.75
C GLU A 41 3.12 6.86 9.82
N TYR A 42 3.70 6.45 8.67
CA TYR A 42 5.05 5.86 8.66
C TYR A 42 6.13 6.86 9.06
N LEU A 43 6.05 8.11 8.63
CA LEU A 43 6.96 9.18 9.08
C LEU A 43 6.84 9.42 10.59
N ALA A 44 5.62 9.47 11.13
CA ALA A 44 5.38 9.62 12.57
C ALA A 44 5.96 8.47 13.40
N ARG A 45 6.07 7.28 12.80
CA ARG A 45 6.73 6.09 13.39
C ARG A 45 8.24 6.05 13.16
N GLY A 46 8.84 7.09 12.60
CA GLY A 46 10.29 7.22 12.41
C GLY A 46 10.84 6.47 11.19
N TRP A 47 10.00 6.10 10.22
CA TRP A 47 10.45 5.47 8.98
C TRP A 47 10.93 6.52 7.98
N GLN A 48 11.81 6.10 7.08
CA GLN A 48 12.06 6.82 5.83
C GLN A 48 11.08 6.33 4.76
N VAL A 49 10.55 7.26 3.98
CA VAL A 49 9.53 6.94 2.98
C VAL A 49 9.93 7.48 1.61
N VAL A 50 9.86 6.62 0.60
CA VAL A 50 9.76 7.04 -0.80
C VAL A 50 8.29 6.88 -1.21
N ALA A 51 7.67 7.98 -1.64
CA ALA A 51 6.25 7.97 -1.97
C ALA A 51 6.01 8.54 -3.37
N THR A 52 4.97 8.03 -4.06
CA THR A 52 4.71 8.46 -5.43
C THR A 52 3.44 9.27 -5.57
N VAL A 53 3.51 10.26 -6.46
CA VAL A 53 2.39 11.07 -6.94
C VAL A 53 2.35 11.09 -8.47
N ARG A 54 1.21 11.44 -9.05
CA ARG A 54 1.10 11.63 -10.51
C ARG A 54 1.60 13.00 -10.96
N GLU A 55 1.42 13.99 -10.13
CA GLU A 55 1.79 15.37 -10.35
C GLU A 55 3.33 15.55 -10.25
N LYS A 56 3.87 16.52 -10.99
CA LYS A 56 5.32 16.82 -10.93
C LYS A 56 5.72 17.63 -9.69
N SER A 57 4.83 18.48 -9.20
CA SER A 57 5.08 19.40 -8.08
C SER A 57 3.76 19.92 -7.51
N GLY A 58 3.79 20.61 -6.37
CA GLY A 58 2.66 21.34 -5.82
C GLY A 58 1.56 20.48 -5.18
N SER A 59 1.83 19.20 -4.88
CA SER A 59 0.91 18.39 -4.09
C SER A 59 1.21 18.52 -2.59
N ALA A 60 0.20 18.23 -1.75
CA ALA A 60 0.38 18.19 -0.29
C ALA A 60 1.53 17.28 0.16
N LEU A 61 1.88 16.26 -0.65
CA LEU A 61 3.01 15.38 -0.37
C LEU A 61 4.36 16.08 -0.58
N HIS A 62 4.48 16.97 -1.57
CA HIS A 62 5.70 17.77 -1.76
C HIS A 62 5.90 18.75 -0.60
N GLU A 63 4.83 19.41 -0.15
CA GLU A 63 4.89 20.27 1.03
C GLU A 63 5.26 19.50 2.31
N LEU A 64 4.79 18.26 2.43
CA LEU A 64 5.17 17.38 3.54
C LEU A 64 6.66 17.02 3.47
N ALA A 65 7.18 16.75 2.27
CA ALA A 65 8.60 16.42 2.06
C ALA A 65 9.54 17.55 2.48
N GLU A 66 9.19 18.81 2.17
CA GLU A 66 9.96 19.99 2.59
C GLU A 66 10.09 20.08 4.12
N ARG A 67 9.10 19.57 4.87
CA ARG A 67 9.04 19.63 6.33
C ARG A 67 9.54 18.35 7.02
N SER A 68 9.85 17.30 6.26
CA SER A 68 10.19 15.97 6.80
C SER A 68 11.68 15.76 7.08
N SER A 69 12.51 16.82 7.02
CA SER A 69 13.95 16.74 7.33
C SER A 69 14.71 15.65 6.54
N GLY A 70 14.26 15.34 5.30
CA GLY A 70 14.86 14.32 4.44
C GLY A 70 14.35 12.90 4.64
N ASP A 71 13.39 12.67 5.53
CA ASP A 71 12.79 11.34 5.73
C ASP A 71 11.71 11.01 4.69
N LEU A 72 11.29 11.96 3.84
CA LEU A 72 10.37 11.74 2.73
C LEU A 72 10.98 12.17 1.40
N GLU A 73 11.04 11.24 0.46
CA GLU A 73 11.36 11.47 -0.95
C GLU A 73 10.11 11.30 -1.81
N VAL A 74 9.82 12.25 -2.69
CA VAL A 74 8.65 12.22 -3.56
C VAL A 74 9.07 11.93 -4.99
N GLU A 75 8.53 10.86 -5.54
CA GLU A 75 8.75 10.40 -6.89
C GLU A 75 7.50 10.52 -7.76
N ARG A 76 7.68 10.68 -9.07
CA ARG A 76 6.55 10.73 -10.00
C ARG A 76 6.26 9.36 -10.58
N LEU A 77 5.00 8.91 -10.46
CA LEU A 77 4.53 7.70 -11.11
C LEU A 77 3.02 7.74 -11.34
N ASP A 78 2.61 7.63 -12.60
CA ASP A 78 1.32 7.05 -12.98
C ASP A 78 1.52 5.54 -13.16
N ILE A 79 0.85 4.73 -12.35
CA ILE A 79 1.02 3.27 -12.39
C ILE A 79 0.53 2.64 -13.70
N THR A 80 -0.24 3.35 -14.50
CA THR A 80 -0.70 2.90 -15.83
C THR A 80 0.32 3.21 -16.94
N ASP A 81 1.30 4.08 -16.67
CA ASP A 81 2.35 4.47 -17.60
C ASP A 81 3.60 3.58 -17.43
N THR A 82 3.79 2.66 -18.38
CA THR A 82 4.92 1.73 -18.36
C THR A 82 6.29 2.45 -18.44
N ASN A 83 6.36 3.58 -19.14
CA ASN A 83 7.63 4.32 -19.26
C ASN A 83 8.02 4.97 -17.94
N GLN A 84 7.06 5.59 -17.23
CA GLN A 84 7.30 6.14 -15.89
C GLN A 84 7.71 5.02 -14.91
N MET A 85 7.09 3.85 -15.00
CA MET A 85 7.45 2.68 -14.20
C MET A 85 8.93 2.29 -14.42
N LEU A 86 9.37 2.20 -15.67
CA LEU A 86 10.76 1.85 -16.00
C LEU A 86 11.76 2.93 -15.56
N ILE A 87 11.40 4.21 -15.65
CA ILE A 87 12.22 5.32 -15.15
C ILE A 87 12.40 5.20 -13.64
N LEU A 88 11.30 5.03 -12.90
CA LEU A 88 11.34 4.87 -11.44
C LEU A 88 12.14 3.64 -11.03
N LYS A 89 11.95 2.50 -11.71
CA LYS A 89 12.72 1.28 -11.47
C LYS A 89 14.23 1.52 -11.55
N ARG A 90 14.70 2.26 -12.58
CA ARG A 90 16.12 2.60 -12.74
C ARG A 90 16.61 3.51 -11.61
N ARG A 91 15.81 4.50 -11.19
CA ARG A 91 16.18 5.42 -10.09
C ARG A 91 16.32 4.68 -8.77
N LEU A 92 15.46 3.69 -8.51
CA LEU A 92 15.43 2.94 -7.27
C LEU A 92 16.23 1.63 -7.30
N GLN A 93 16.97 1.32 -8.38
CA GLN A 93 17.63 0.02 -8.58
C GLN A 93 18.55 -0.41 -7.42
N ASN A 94 19.19 0.53 -6.74
CA ASN A 94 20.11 0.29 -5.61
C ASN A 94 19.46 0.50 -4.24
N ARG A 95 18.17 0.84 -4.20
CA ARG A 95 17.44 1.04 -2.94
C ARG A 95 16.87 -0.28 -2.44
N ARG A 96 16.79 -0.40 -1.12
CA ARG A 96 16.14 -1.53 -0.45
C ARG A 96 15.07 -0.99 0.48
N PHE A 97 13.96 -1.73 0.58
CA PHE A 97 12.80 -1.33 1.35
C PHE A 97 12.36 -2.46 2.28
N ASP A 98 12.00 -2.12 3.51
CA ASP A 98 11.33 -3.04 4.43
C ASP A 98 9.88 -3.26 4.05
N LEU A 99 9.28 -2.27 3.37
CA LEU A 99 7.90 -2.30 2.90
C LEU A 99 7.78 -1.74 1.48
N LEU A 100 7.15 -2.51 0.59
CA LEU A 100 6.51 -2.01 -0.63
C LEU A 100 5.00 -2.03 -0.39
N PHE A 101 4.34 -0.88 -0.52
CA PHE A 101 2.89 -0.81 -0.39
C PHE A 101 2.24 -0.07 -1.56
N VAL A 102 1.36 -0.78 -2.29
CA VAL A 102 0.65 -0.23 -3.44
C VAL A 102 -0.76 0.17 -3.02
N ASN A 103 -0.99 1.48 -2.90
CA ASN A 103 -2.28 2.05 -2.51
C ASN A 103 -3.10 2.56 -3.70
N ALA A 104 -2.48 2.90 -4.82
CA ALA A 104 -3.15 3.50 -5.97
C ALA A 104 -4.36 2.67 -6.44
N GLY A 105 -5.46 3.35 -6.69
CA GLY A 105 -6.70 2.75 -7.17
C GLY A 105 -7.75 3.80 -7.50
N VAL A 106 -8.77 3.39 -8.25
CA VAL A 106 -9.90 4.22 -8.71
C VAL A 106 -11.22 3.46 -8.52
N ALA A 107 -12.32 4.19 -8.58
CA ALA A 107 -13.65 3.61 -8.65
C ALA A 107 -14.40 4.20 -9.85
N ASN A 108 -15.39 3.47 -10.35
CA ASN A 108 -16.46 4.00 -11.21
C ASN A 108 -17.65 4.46 -10.36
N ASP A 109 -18.73 4.87 -11.01
CA ASP A 109 -19.98 5.12 -10.31
C ASP A 109 -20.47 3.83 -9.63
N ARG A 110 -20.77 3.92 -8.33
CA ARG A 110 -21.20 2.76 -7.53
C ARG A 110 -22.60 2.24 -7.86
N TYR A 111 -23.41 3.04 -8.52
CA TYR A 111 -24.79 2.72 -8.85
C TYR A 111 -24.94 2.18 -10.27
N GLU A 112 -23.92 2.32 -11.08
CA GLU A 112 -23.86 1.85 -12.45
C GLU A 112 -23.77 0.31 -12.49
N THR A 113 -24.70 -0.33 -13.18
CA THR A 113 -24.69 -1.79 -13.38
C THR A 113 -23.74 -2.17 -14.50
N ILE A 114 -23.34 -3.44 -14.58
CA ILE A 114 -22.42 -3.91 -15.64
C ILE A 114 -23.01 -3.72 -17.06
N GLY A 115 -24.32 -3.69 -17.19
CA GLY A 115 -24.99 -3.44 -18.46
C GLY A 115 -24.97 -1.99 -18.93
N GLU A 116 -24.66 -1.05 -18.01
CA GLU A 116 -24.64 0.39 -18.27
C GLU A 116 -23.22 0.94 -18.43
N VAL A 117 -22.24 0.28 -17.82
CA VAL A 117 -20.84 0.72 -17.81
C VAL A 117 -20.25 0.74 -19.22
N ALA A 118 -19.67 1.88 -19.61
CA ALA A 118 -18.91 1.99 -20.83
C ALA A 118 -17.67 1.07 -20.80
N THR A 119 -17.33 0.46 -21.95
CA THR A 119 -16.17 -0.44 -22.06
C THR A 119 -14.87 0.24 -21.64
N GLU A 120 -14.69 1.51 -22.00
CA GLU A 120 -13.51 2.31 -21.67
C GLU A 120 -13.37 2.49 -20.15
N GLU A 121 -14.49 2.71 -19.44
CA GLU A 121 -14.51 2.85 -18.00
C GLU A 121 -14.21 1.51 -17.30
N PHE A 122 -14.81 0.41 -17.80
CA PHE A 122 -14.46 -0.93 -17.33
C PHE A 122 -12.96 -1.20 -17.48
N ILE A 123 -12.39 -0.93 -18.67
CA ILE A 123 -10.96 -1.10 -18.92
C ILE A 123 -10.13 -0.22 -17.99
N ARG A 124 -10.49 1.06 -17.83
CA ARG A 124 -9.80 2.00 -16.94
C ARG A 124 -9.71 1.47 -15.51
N VAL A 125 -10.81 0.98 -14.95
CA VAL A 125 -10.87 0.47 -13.58
C VAL A 125 -10.08 -0.83 -13.45
N MET A 126 -10.23 -1.77 -14.38
CA MET A 126 -9.52 -3.05 -14.37
C MET A 126 -8.00 -2.86 -14.52
N VAL A 127 -7.57 -2.02 -15.43
CA VAL A 127 -6.14 -1.71 -15.62
C VAL A 127 -5.56 -1.04 -14.38
N THR A 128 -6.23 -0.04 -13.83
CA THR A 128 -5.72 0.73 -12.69
C THR A 128 -5.72 -0.08 -11.40
N ASN A 129 -6.75 -0.90 -11.16
CA ASN A 129 -6.93 -1.58 -9.87
C ASN A 129 -6.34 -2.99 -9.80
N ALA A 130 -6.16 -3.66 -10.93
CA ALA A 130 -5.68 -5.04 -10.96
C ALA A 130 -4.33 -5.18 -11.69
N LEU A 131 -4.27 -4.81 -12.97
CA LEU A 131 -3.06 -5.00 -13.77
C LEU A 131 -1.90 -4.14 -13.28
N SER A 132 -2.12 -2.84 -13.11
CA SER A 132 -1.06 -1.89 -12.77
C SER A 132 -0.46 -2.10 -11.38
N PRO A 133 -1.22 -2.37 -10.30
CA PRO A 133 -0.65 -2.73 -9.00
C PRO A 133 0.23 -3.96 -9.06
N MET A 134 -0.16 -4.98 -9.82
CA MET A 134 0.67 -6.17 -9.96
C MET A 134 1.94 -5.92 -10.79
N ARG A 135 1.86 -5.06 -11.81
CA ARG A 135 3.06 -4.58 -12.52
C ARG A 135 4.02 -3.83 -11.58
N VAL A 136 3.50 -3.02 -10.66
CA VAL A 136 4.33 -2.41 -9.61
C VAL A 136 5.01 -3.47 -8.76
N VAL A 137 4.26 -4.44 -8.23
CA VAL A 137 4.81 -5.53 -7.42
C VAL A 137 5.93 -6.25 -8.17
N GLU A 138 5.71 -6.71 -9.40
CA GLU A 138 6.68 -7.43 -10.23
C GLU A 138 7.94 -6.59 -10.55
N ASN A 139 7.80 -5.26 -10.69
CA ASN A 139 8.93 -4.39 -10.98
C ASN A 139 9.79 -4.06 -9.78
N PHE A 140 9.21 -4.02 -8.57
CA PHE A 140 9.90 -3.56 -7.36
C PHE A 140 10.08 -4.66 -6.29
N GLU A 141 9.62 -5.88 -6.52
CA GLU A 141 9.77 -6.97 -5.54
C GLU A 141 11.23 -7.22 -5.13
N LEU A 142 12.17 -7.11 -6.07
CA LEU A 142 13.60 -7.29 -5.79
C LEU A 142 14.20 -6.12 -4.97
N ASN A 143 13.49 -5.00 -4.85
CA ASN A 143 13.88 -3.91 -3.97
C ASN A 143 13.44 -4.15 -2.52
N VAL A 144 12.58 -5.14 -2.25
CA VAL A 144 12.14 -5.47 -0.89
C VAL A 144 13.12 -6.45 -0.26
N VAL A 145 13.53 -6.18 0.97
CA VAL A 145 14.46 -7.06 1.71
C VAL A 145 13.84 -8.45 1.93
N ALA A 146 14.68 -9.47 2.16
CA ALA A 146 14.27 -10.87 2.19
C ALA A 146 13.20 -11.21 3.27
N ASN A 147 13.13 -10.41 4.33
CA ASN A 147 12.14 -10.52 5.41
C ASN A 147 11.19 -9.32 5.46
N GLY A 148 11.13 -8.56 4.37
CA GLY A 148 10.26 -7.39 4.23
C GLY A 148 8.81 -7.76 3.93
N THR A 149 8.01 -6.74 3.63
CA THR A 149 6.58 -6.88 3.34
C THR A 149 6.25 -6.30 1.97
N ILE A 150 5.44 -7.02 1.20
CA ILE A 150 4.81 -6.52 -0.03
C ILE A 150 3.30 -6.48 0.21
N GLY A 151 2.74 -5.29 0.28
CA GLY A 151 1.32 -5.06 0.52
C GLY A 151 0.65 -4.35 -0.64
N VAL A 152 -0.63 -4.67 -0.87
CA VAL A 152 -1.47 -3.97 -1.83
C VAL A 152 -2.79 -3.60 -1.16
N MET A 153 -3.23 -2.36 -1.38
CA MET A 153 -4.54 -1.91 -0.91
C MET A 153 -5.64 -2.59 -1.74
N SER A 154 -6.27 -3.58 -1.15
CA SER A 154 -7.46 -4.21 -1.67
C SER A 154 -8.72 -3.54 -1.08
N SER A 155 -9.78 -4.29 -0.88
CA SER A 155 -11.04 -3.84 -0.30
C SER A 155 -11.84 -5.06 0.14
N GLY A 156 -12.65 -4.95 1.19
CA GLY A 156 -13.66 -5.96 1.48
C GLY A 156 -14.63 -6.21 0.32
N GLN A 157 -14.75 -5.23 -0.59
CA GLN A 157 -15.51 -5.38 -1.84
C GLN A 157 -14.88 -6.37 -2.83
N GLY A 158 -13.59 -6.73 -2.67
CA GLY A 158 -12.91 -7.74 -3.47
C GLY A 158 -13.21 -9.19 -3.04
N SER A 159 -13.92 -9.38 -1.93
CA SER A 159 -14.40 -10.70 -1.51
C SER A 159 -15.58 -11.12 -2.37
N VAL A 160 -15.43 -12.23 -3.10
CA VAL A 160 -16.52 -12.87 -3.84
C VAL A 160 -17.49 -13.55 -2.86
N ALA A 161 -16.93 -14.17 -1.81
CA ALA A 161 -17.73 -14.86 -0.78
C ALA A 161 -18.61 -13.92 0.06
N ASP A 162 -18.22 -12.65 0.22
CA ASP A 162 -18.99 -11.65 0.98
C ASP A 162 -19.86 -10.76 0.07
N ASN A 163 -19.94 -11.05 -1.23
CA ASN A 163 -20.76 -10.30 -2.17
C ASN A 163 -22.22 -10.75 -2.18
N GLU A 164 -22.90 -10.59 -1.07
CA GLU A 164 -24.33 -10.99 -0.93
C GLU A 164 -25.29 -9.87 -1.38
N LYS A 165 -24.84 -8.61 -1.38
CA LYS A 165 -25.70 -7.45 -1.64
C LYS A 165 -25.56 -6.87 -3.06
N GLY A 166 -24.58 -7.32 -3.83
CA GLY A 166 -24.27 -6.76 -5.15
C GLY A 166 -23.83 -5.29 -5.11
N GLY A 167 -24.08 -4.59 -6.21
CA GLY A 167 -23.69 -3.19 -6.43
C GLY A 167 -22.19 -2.98 -6.56
N PHE A 168 -21.79 -1.82 -7.06
CA PHE A 168 -20.39 -1.43 -7.25
C PHE A 168 -19.60 -2.46 -8.08
N GLU A 169 -20.24 -2.97 -9.14
CA GLU A 169 -19.89 -4.24 -9.78
C GLU A 169 -18.49 -4.23 -10.38
N VAL A 170 -18.14 -3.18 -11.15
CA VAL A 170 -16.81 -3.09 -11.79
C VAL A 170 -15.70 -2.94 -10.76
N TYR A 171 -15.91 -2.12 -9.73
CA TYR A 171 -14.95 -1.97 -8.64
C TYR A 171 -14.71 -3.30 -7.91
N ARG A 172 -15.81 -4.02 -7.53
CA ARG A 172 -15.72 -5.35 -6.92
C ARG A 172 -14.94 -6.31 -7.80
N ALA A 173 -15.31 -6.40 -9.09
CA ALA A 173 -14.62 -7.26 -10.06
C ALA A 173 -13.12 -6.94 -10.14
N SER A 174 -12.76 -5.65 -10.15
CA SER A 174 -11.36 -5.22 -10.21
C SER A 174 -10.56 -5.60 -8.95
N LYS A 175 -11.17 -5.51 -7.77
CA LYS A 175 -10.52 -5.91 -6.51
C LYS A 175 -10.45 -7.44 -6.35
N ALA A 176 -11.44 -8.18 -6.83
CA ALA A 176 -11.38 -9.64 -6.90
C ALA A 176 -10.29 -10.11 -7.89
N ALA A 177 -10.17 -9.45 -9.05
CA ALA A 177 -9.10 -9.71 -10.01
C ALA A 177 -7.70 -9.43 -9.39
N LEU A 178 -7.53 -8.32 -8.69
CA LEU A 178 -6.31 -8.01 -7.94
C LEU A 178 -5.97 -9.13 -6.94
N ASN A 179 -6.95 -9.56 -6.15
CA ASN A 179 -6.78 -10.61 -5.16
C ASN A 179 -6.30 -11.92 -5.83
N THR A 180 -6.91 -12.29 -6.95
CA THR A 180 -6.52 -13.49 -7.74
C THR A 180 -5.10 -13.36 -8.28
N LEU A 181 -4.73 -12.21 -8.85
CA LEU A 181 -3.39 -11.97 -9.38
C LEU A 181 -2.32 -12.02 -8.28
N MET A 182 -2.59 -11.42 -7.13
CA MET A 182 -1.69 -11.48 -5.98
C MET A 182 -1.54 -12.91 -5.44
N ARG A 183 -2.61 -13.71 -5.47
CA ARG A 183 -2.57 -15.14 -5.11
C ARG A 183 -1.70 -15.94 -6.08
N SER A 184 -1.78 -15.64 -7.38
CA SER A 184 -0.94 -16.25 -8.41
C SER A 184 0.53 -15.85 -8.23
N PHE A 185 0.81 -14.59 -7.89
CA PHE A 185 2.14 -14.12 -7.52
C PHE A 185 2.68 -14.90 -6.31
N ALA A 186 1.92 -15.01 -5.24
CA ALA A 186 2.31 -15.74 -4.03
C ALA A 186 2.60 -17.24 -4.32
N ALA A 187 1.81 -17.88 -5.17
CA ALA A 187 2.03 -19.27 -5.56
C ALA A 187 3.36 -19.46 -6.32
N ARG A 188 3.72 -18.53 -7.21
CA ARG A 188 5.02 -18.55 -7.91
C ARG A 188 6.20 -18.30 -6.96
N HIS A 189 5.96 -17.63 -5.84
CA HIS A 189 6.96 -17.26 -4.82
C HIS A 189 6.76 -18.04 -3.51
N SER A 190 6.33 -19.29 -3.59
CA SER A 190 5.96 -20.11 -2.41
C SER A 190 7.10 -20.33 -1.41
N GLN A 191 8.35 -20.15 -1.82
CA GLN A 191 9.54 -20.25 -0.96
C GLN A 191 10.01 -18.87 -0.44
N ASP A 192 9.30 -17.80 -0.80
CA ASP A 192 9.62 -16.44 -0.35
C ASP A 192 9.28 -16.29 1.15
N LYS A 193 10.19 -15.67 1.88
CA LYS A 193 10.00 -15.41 3.32
C LYS A 193 9.32 -14.08 3.59
N ARG A 194 9.13 -13.25 2.56
CA ARG A 194 8.45 -11.96 2.68
C ARG A 194 6.98 -12.15 3.04
N SER A 195 6.44 -11.22 3.82
CA SER A 195 5.01 -11.13 4.07
C SER A 195 4.32 -10.56 2.83
N LEU A 196 3.28 -11.23 2.34
CA LEU A 196 2.47 -10.77 1.23
C LEU A 196 1.07 -10.41 1.75
N LEU A 197 0.61 -9.18 1.51
CA LEU A 197 -0.60 -8.67 2.13
C LEU A 197 -1.56 -8.05 1.11
N LEU A 198 -2.82 -8.46 1.20
CA LEU A 198 -3.96 -7.72 0.66
C LEU A 198 -4.68 -7.08 1.85
N ILE A 199 -4.79 -5.75 1.85
CA ILE A 199 -5.41 -5.01 2.97
C ILE A 199 -6.74 -4.42 2.57
N ALA A 200 -7.77 -4.70 3.36
CA ALA A 200 -9.07 -4.05 3.29
C ALA A 200 -9.17 -2.98 4.40
N PRO A 201 -9.07 -1.68 4.07
CA PRO A 201 -8.99 -0.61 5.08
C PRO A 201 -10.31 -0.32 5.79
N GLY A 202 -11.39 -1.01 5.41
CA GLY A 202 -12.75 -0.69 5.80
C GLY A 202 -13.40 0.33 4.85
N TRP A 203 -14.60 0.79 5.19
CA TRP A 203 -15.28 1.87 4.47
C TRP A 203 -14.91 3.19 5.11
N VAL A 204 -14.02 3.94 4.44
CA VAL A 204 -13.34 5.12 5.00
C VAL A 204 -13.78 6.40 4.30
N LYS A 205 -14.02 7.46 5.06
CA LYS A 205 -14.39 8.80 4.60
C LYS A 205 -13.28 9.41 3.75
N THR A 206 -13.38 9.22 2.47
CA THR A 206 -12.51 9.75 1.41
C THR A 206 -13.39 10.20 0.26
N GLU A 207 -12.81 10.83 -0.74
CA GLU A 207 -13.54 11.17 -1.97
C GLU A 207 -14.22 9.93 -2.59
N MET A 208 -13.54 8.78 -2.57
CA MET A 208 -14.09 7.50 -3.06
C MET A 208 -15.14 6.90 -2.12
N GLY A 209 -14.90 6.96 -0.80
CA GLY A 209 -15.79 6.35 0.19
C GLY A 209 -17.07 7.12 0.45
N GLY A 210 -17.03 8.42 0.22
CA GLY A 210 -18.15 9.35 0.50
C GLY A 210 -18.27 9.74 1.99
N PRO A 211 -19.18 10.67 2.28
CA PRO A 211 -19.34 11.21 3.64
C PRO A 211 -19.97 10.22 4.62
N ASP A 212 -20.77 9.28 4.12
CA ASP A 212 -21.47 8.27 4.93
C ASP A 212 -20.60 7.09 5.35
N ALA A 213 -19.33 7.11 4.96
CA ALA A 213 -18.40 6.04 5.30
C ALA A 213 -18.23 5.93 6.82
N ARG A 214 -18.03 4.67 7.28
CA ARG A 214 -18.07 4.31 8.70
C ARG A 214 -16.90 4.86 9.51
N TYR A 215 -15.70 4.91 8.90
CA TYR A 215 -14.46 5.27 9.59
C TYR A 215 -13.89 6.57 9.03
N SER A 216 -13.25 7.37 9.86
CA SER A 216 -12.39 8.44 9.39
C SER A 216 -11.03 7.88 8.92
N ILE A 217 -10.23 8.69 8.25
CA ILE A 217 -8.85 8.33 7.85
C ILE A 217 -8.00 8.11 9.12
N GLU A 218 -8.16 8.99 10.11
CA GLU A 218 -7.44 8.99 11.38
C GLU A 218 -7.74 7.74 12.23
N GLU A 219 -8.93 7.16 12.06
CA GLU A 219 -9.31 5.91 12.72
C GLU A 219 -8.78 4.69 11.99
N SER A 220 -8.79 4.72 10.64
CA SER A 220 -8.47 3.56 9.81
C SER A 220 -6.96 3.37 9.64
N ILE A 221 -6.21 4.42 9.29
CA ILE A 221 -4.82 4.29 8.87
C ILE A 221 -3.88 3.80 9.97
N PRO A 222 -3.95 4.26 11.22
CA PRO A 222 -3.11 3.69 12.28
C PRO A 222 -3.33 2.19 12.44
N ARG A 223 -4.59 1.71 12.36
CA ARG A 223 -4.93 0.27 12.44
C ARG A 223 -4.40 -0.51 11.25
N VAL A 224 -4.49 0.06 10.04
CA VAL A 224 -3.90 -0.55 8.83
C VAL A 224 -2.40 -0.72 9.00
N VAL A 225 -1.70 0.32 9.46
CA VAL A 225 -0.24 0.26 9.70
C VAL A 225 0.10 -0.74 10.81
N ASP A 226 -0.69 -0.79 11.89
CA ASP A 226 -0.54 -1.80 12.95
C ASP A 226 -0.71 -3.23 12.40
N THR A 227 -1.74 -3.45 11.56
CA THR A 227 -1.99 -4.74 10.90
C THR A 227 -0.81 -5.13 10.01
N ILE A 228 -0.31 -4.22 9.16
CA ILE A 228 0.86 -4.49 8.30
C ILE A 228 2.10 -4.81 9.16
N THR A 229 2.33 -4.05 10.21
CA THR A 229 3.48 -4.23 11.10
C THR A 229 3.42 -5.55 11.87
N ALA A 230 2.24 -5.93 12.33
CA ALA A 230 2.02 -7.20 13.05
C ALA A 230 2.27 -8.44 12.17
N GLN A 231 2.17 -8.30 10.85
CA GLN A 231 2.45 -9.38 9.89
C GLN A 231 3.92 -9.42 9.42
N ALA A 232 4.76 -8.50 9.89
CA ALA A 232 6.19 -8.55 9.57
C ALA A 232 6.79 -9.90 9.98
N ASN A 233 7.58 -10.51 9.07
CA ASN A 233 8.16 -11.85 9.21
C ASN A 233 7.14 -13.02 9.17
N THR A 234 5.89 -12.79 8.80
CA THR A 234 4.92 -13.85 8.55
C THR A 234 4.89 -14.17 7.06
N SER A 235 5.53 -15.25 6.64
CA SER A 235 5.59 -15.61 5.22
C SER A 235 4.23 -15.99 4.65
N GLY A 236 4.08 -15.81 3.33
CA GLY A 236 2.88 -16.16 2.58
C GLY A 236 1.86 -15.03 2.47
N LEU A 237 0.79 -15.29 1.73
CA LEU A 237 -0.24 -14.32 1.40
C LEU A 237 -1.39 -14.34 2.41
N GLN A 238 -1.70 -13.18 2.95
CA GLN A 238 -2.86 -12.96 3.79
C GLN A 238 -3.76 -11.85 3.21
N TYR A 239 -5.07 -12.03 3.36
CA TYR A 239 -6.08 -11.02 3.03
C TYR A 239 -6.77 -10.59 4.33
N LEU A 240 -6.44 -9.38 4.80
CA LEU A 240 -6.79 -8.89 6.14
C LEU A 240 -7.56 -7.57 6.08
N ASP A 241 -8.44 -7.37 7.07
CA ASP A 241 -9.04 -6.06 7.31
C ASP A 241 -8.14 -5.16 8.18
N GLN A 242 -8.58 -3.93 8.44
CA GLN A 242 -7.85 -2.97 9.28
C GLN A 242 -7.67 -3.42 10.75
N PHE A 243 -8.35 -4.47 11.17
CA PHE A 243 -8.23 -5.04 12.51
C PHE A 243 -7.38 -6.32 12.54
N GLY A 244 -6.76 -6.68 11.42
CA GLY A 244 -5.98 -7.90 11.28
C GLY A 244 -6.83 -9.17 11.16
N LYS A 245 -8.14 -9.05 10.93
CA LYS A 245 -9.03 -10.21 10.73
C LYS A 245 -8.97 -10.67 9.29
N VAL A 246 -8.99 -11.97 9.09
CA VAL A 246 -9.03 -12.56 7.74
C VAL A 246 -10.33 -12.19 7.05
N VAL A 247 -10.21 -11.65 5.82
CA VAL A 247 -11.32 -11.42 4.90
C VAL A 247 -11.52 -12.68 4.05
N ARG A 248 -12.75 -13.12 3.87
CA ARG A 248 -13.05 -14.25 2.96
C ARG A 248 -12.72 -13.87 1.52
N TRP A 249 -12.28 -14.86 0.74
CA TRP A 249 -11.89 -14.66 -0.67
C TRP A 249 -13.10 -14.53 -1.61
#